data_aeac4d80f9b9f0ddb5fbbabcb450ffac
#
_entry.id   aeac4d80f9b9f0ddb5fbbabcb450ffac
#
_cell.length_a   1.000
_cell.length_b   1.000
_cell.length_c   1.000
_cell.angle_alpha   90.00
_cell.angle_beta   90.00
_cell.angle_gamma   90.00
#
_symmetry.space_group_name_H-M   'P 1'
#
loop_
_entity.id
_entity.type
_entity.pdbx_description
1 polymer ?
#
loop_
_entity_poly.entity_id
_entity_poly.type
_entity_poly.pdbx_seq_one_letter_code
_entity_poly.pdbx_strand_id
1 'polypeptide(L)'
;MLSVRNFRVLAVATALFAYLQIALGGVVRVTGSGLGCPDWPLCHGRPYPPADIHSIIEYSHRSVGTVTGVLVIATVVLAWVVFHKQRPLVAIV
;
A
#
# COMPACT_ATOMS: atom_id res chain seq x y z
N MET A 1 3.69 -24.36 1.99
CA MET A 1 2.87 -23.15 1.99
C MET A 1 3.68 -21.89 2.15
N LEU A 2 4.29 -21.64 3.31
CA LEU A 2 5.19 -20.50 3.47
C LEU A 2 6.53 -20.86 2.85
N SER A 3 6.76 -20.42 1.63
CA SER A 3 7.92 -20.77 0.84
C SER A 3 8.56 -19.53 0.24
N VAL A 4 9.77 -19.69 -0.27
CA VAL A 4 10.48 -18.62 -0.96
C VAL A 4 9.68 -18.12 -2.16
N ARG A 5 8.97 -19.04 -2.84
CA ARG A 5 8.13 -18.67 -3.97
C ARG A 5 7.01 -17.71 -3.54
N ASN A 6 6.33 -18.03 -2.43
CA ASN A 6 5.25 -17.18 -1.93
C ASN A 6 5.78 -15.82 -1.50
N PHE A 7 6.95 -15.81 -0.86
CA PHE A 7 7.61 -14.56 -0.50
C PHE A 7 7.92 -13.72 -1.73
N ARG A 8 8.44 -14.35 -2.79
CA ARG A 8 8.79 -13.63 -4.02
C ARG A 8 7.55 -13.00 -4.66
N VAL A 9 6.45 -13.76 -4.76
CA VAL A 9 5.20 -13.25 -5.32
C VAL A 9 4.70 -12.06 -4.50
N LEU A 10 4.72 -12.19 -3.17
CA LEU A 10 4.27 -11.12 -2.29
C LEU A 10 5.16 -9.88 -2.41
N ALA A 11 6.47 -10.07 -2.50
CA ALA A 11 7.41 -8.97 -2.64
C ALA A 11 7.19 -8.20 -3.95
N VAL A 12 6.97 -8.92 -5.05
CA VAL A 12 6.70 -8.30 -6.35
C VAL A 12 5.38 -7.53 -6.30
N ALA A 13 4.33 -8.13 -5.73
CA ALA A 13 3.05 -7.46 -5.59
C ALA A 13 3.19 -6.18 -4.76
N THR A 14 3.93 -6.25 -3.66
CA THR A 14 4.18 -5.08 -2.80
C THR A 14 4.89 -3.98 -3.58
N ALA A 15 5.91 -4.33 -4.36
CA ALA A 15 6.65 -3.36 -5.16
C ALA A 15 5.76 -2.69 -6.20
N LEU A 16 4.89 -3.45 -6.85
CA LEU A 16 3.96 -2.89 -7.83
C LEU A 16 2.97 -1.93 -7.19
N PHE A 17 2.43 -2.30 -6.03
CA PHE A 17 1.51 -1.43 -5.30
C PHE A 17 2.22 -0.18 -4.77
N ALA A 18 3.46 -0.30 -4.33
CA ALA A 18 4.24 0.86 -3.90
C ALA A 18 4.48 1.82 -5.06
N TYR A 19 4.78 1.30 -6.24
CA TYR A 19 4.94 2.12 -7.43
C TYR A 19 3.64 2.85 -7.79
N LEU A 20 2.52 2.11 -7.75
CA LEU A 20 1.20 2.70 -8.01
C LEU A 20 0.89 3.80 -6.99
N GLN A 21 1.22 3.57 -5.72
CA GLN A 21 1.00 4.54 -4.65
C GLN A 21 1.78 5.83 -4.90
N ILE A 22 3.02 5.71 -5.35
CA ILE A 22 3.84 6.87 -5.68
C ILE A 22 3.22 7.64 -6.84
N ALA A 23 2.76 6.94 -7.89
CA ALA A 23 2.12 7.57 -9.03
C ALA A 23 0.84 8.29 -8.63
N LEU A 24 0.00 7.66 -7.82
CA LEU A 24 -1.24 8.27 -7.33
C LEU A 24 -0.94 9.45 -6.41
N GLY A 25 0.11 9.38 -5.58
CA GLY A 25 0.53 10.48 -4.75
C GLY A 25 0.92 11.70 -5.57
N GLY A 26 1.60 11.48 -6.71
CA GLY A 26 1.91 12.53 -7.65
C GLY A 26 0.66 13.17 -8.25
N VAL A 27 -0.34 12.36 -8.61
CA VAL A 27 -1.62 12.87 -9.11
C VAL A 27 -2.33 13.70 -8.05
N VAL A 28 -2.37 13.22 -6.81
CA VAL A 28 -2.98 13.95 -5.69
C VAL A 28 -2.32 15.33 -5.55
N ARG A 29 -1.01 15.38 -5.60
CA ARG A 29 -0.26 16.62 -5.43
C ARG A 29 -0.51 17.59 -6.59
N VAL A 30 -0.41 17.10 -7.82
CA VAL A 30 -0.54 17.93 -9.02
C VAL A 30 -1.95 18.48 -9.16
N THR A 31 -2.97 17.68 -8.82
CA THR A 31 -4.36 18.10 -8.94
C THR A 31 -4.89 18.86 -7.72
N GLY A 32 -4.10 18.95 -6.66
CA GLY A 32 -4.54 19.57 -5.42
C GLY A 32 -5.62 18.78 -4.69
N SER A 33 -5.61 17.46 -4.81
CA SER A 33 -6.64 16.57 -4.27
C SER A 33 -6.41 16.14 -2.82
N GLY A 34 -5.37 16.66 -2.16
CA GLY A 34 -5.00 16.23 -0.81
C GLY A 34 -6.07 16.47 0.25
N LEU A 35 -7.00 17.39 -0.01
CA LEU A 35 -8.11 17.68 0.90
C LEU A 35 -9.45 17.17 0.37
N GLY A 36 -9.42 16.27 -0.62
CA GLY A 36 -10.63 15.72 -1.20
C GLY A 36 -11.45 14.89 -0.21
N CYS A 37 -10.77 14.22 0.73
CA CYS A 37 -11.40 13.46 1.80
C CYS A 37 -10.84 13.93 3.12
N PRO A 38 -11.51 14.86 3.82
CA PRO A 38 -10.99 15.43 5.07
C PRO A 38 -10.95 14.44 6.23
N ASP A 39 -11.78 13.43 6.22
CA ASP A 39 -11.84 12.42 7.27
C ASP A 39 -11.16 11.13 6.83
N TRP A 40 -10.93 10.23 7.79
CA TRP A 40 -10.31 8.94 7.55
C TRP A 40 -10.85 7.95 8.58
N PRO A 41 -11.13 6.71 8.23
CA PRO A 41 -10.97 6.04 6.92
C PRO A 41 -12.08 6.33 5.92
N LEU A 42 -13.03 7.16 6.27
CA LEU A 42 -14.16 7.51 5.43
C LEU A 42 -13.82 8.71 4.55
N CYS A 43 -14.71 9.06 3.66
CA CYS A 43 -14.61 10.26 2.84
C CYS A 43 -15.92 11.01 2.96
N HIS A 44 -15.88 12.20 3.61
CA HIS A 44 -17.08 12.98 3.92
C HIS A 44 -18.11 12.17 4.70
N GLY A 45 -17.63 11.35 5.65
CA GLY A 45 -18.49 10.53 6.50
C GLY A 45 -19.03 9.27 5.84
N ARG A 46 -18.62 8.97 4.60
CA ARG A 46 -19.11 7.81 3.85
C ARG A 46 -17.98 6.83 3.56
N PRO A 47 -18.28 5.52 3.42
CA PRO A 47 -17.25 4.53 3.05
C PRO A 47 -16.91 4.54 1.56
N TYR A 48 -17.35 5.55 0.82
CA TYR A 48 -17.05 5.71 -0.59
C TYR A 48 -16.92 7.22 -0.89
N PRO A 49 -16.18 7.60 -1.94
CA PRO A 49 -16.03 9.02 -2.26
C PRO A 49 -17.31 9.58 -2.88
N PRO A 50 -17.62 10.87 -2.66
CA PRO A 50 -18.70 11.53 -3.39
C PRO A 50 -18.31 11.67 -4.87
N ALA A 51 -19.28 12.07 -5.71
CA ALA A 51 -19.06 12.25 -7.14
C ALA A 51 -18.28 13.56 -7.42
N ASP A 52 -17.06 13.62 -6.93
CA ASP A 52 -16.15 14.75 -7.07
C ASP A 52 -14.77 14.21 -7.39
N ILE A 53 -14.14 14.74 -8.44
CA ILE A 53 -12.87 14.19 -8.94
C ILE A 53 -11.77 14.25 -7.87
N HIS A 54 -11.70 15.32 -7.08
CA HIS A 54 -10.69 15.45 -6.05
C HIS A 54 -10.88 14.43 -4.93
N SER A 55 -12.13 14.19 -4.54
CA SER A 55 -12.45 13.18 -3.53
C SER A 55 -12.14 11.78 -4.03
N ILE A 56 -12.46 11.49 -5.30
CA ILE A 56 -12.19 10.20 -5.90
C ILE A 56 -10.69 9.94 -5.98
N ILE A 57 -9.91 10.92 -6.41
CA ILE A 57 -8.46 10.79 -6.51
C ILE A 57 -7.85 10.55 -5.12
N GLU A 58 -8.24 11.36 -4.15
CA GLU A 58 -7.72 11.25 -2.78
C GLU A 58 -8.09 9.90 -2.16
N TYR A 59 -9.34 9.47 -2.34
CA TYR A 59 -9.80 8.20 -1.79
C TYR A 59 -9.10 7.02 -2.46
N SER A 60 -8.86 7.09 -3.76
CA SER A 60 -8.13 6.06 -4.50
C SER A 60 -6.70 5.93 -3.98
N HIS A 61 -6.01 7.05 -3.79
CA HIS A 61 -4.66 7.07 -3.24
C HIS A 61 -4.65 6.45 -1.83
N ARG A 62 -5.61 6.82 -1.02
CA ARG A 62 -5.73 6.32 0.35
C ARG A 62 -6.01 4.81 0.38
N SER A 63 -6.89 4.33 -0.50
CA SER A 63 -7.22 2.91 -0.59
C SER A 63 -6.02 2.08 -1.03
N VAL A 64 -5.31 2.52 -2.05
CA VAL A 64 -4.09 1.85 -2.52
C VAL A 64 -3.02 1.89 -1.41
N GLY A 65 -2.92 3.00 -0.68
CA GLY A 65 -1.99 3.12 0.44
C GLY A 65 -2.28 2.11 1.55
N THR A 66 -3.55 1.89 1.86
CA THR A 66 -3.95 0.90 2.85
C THR A 66 -3.56 -0.51 2.41
N VAL A 67 -3.86 -0.87 1.17
CA VAL A 67 -3.48 -2.18 0.62
C VAL A 67 -1.97 -2.33 0.61
N THR A 68 -1.24 -1.31 0.17
CA THR A 68 0.23 -1.33 0.16
C THR A 68 0.79 -1.53 1.56
N GLY A 69 0.25 -0.84 2.56
CA GLY A 69 0.68 -1.00 3.94
C GLY A 69 0.49 -2.42 4.45
N VAL A 70 -0.66 -3.03 4.16
CA VAL A 70 -0.93 -4.42 4.53
C VAL A 70 0.07 -5.35 3.84
N LEU A 71 0.35 -5.12 2.55
CA LEU A 71 1.30 -5.93 1.80
C LEU A 71 2.71 -5.81 2.36
N VAL A 72 3.13 -4.61 2.76
CA VAL A 72 4.44 -4.38 3.37
C VAL A 72 4.54 -5.18 4.68
N ILE A 73 3.54 -5.08 5.54
CA ILE A 73 3.54 -5.80 6.80
C ILE A 73 3.58 -7.31 6.55
N ALA A 74 2.77 -7.80 5.62
CA ALA A 74 2.75 -9.22 5.27
C ALA A 74 4.10 -9.68 4.73
N THR A 75 4.75 -8.86 3.90
CA THR A 75 6.07 -9.19 3.35
C THR A 75 7.10 -9.29 4.45
N VAL A 76 7.10 -8.36 5.40
CA VAL A 76 8.06 -8.38 6.53
C VAL A 76 7.84 -9.62 7.39
N VAL A 77 6.57 -9.92 7.73
CA VAL A 77 6.25 -11.09 8.54
C VAL A 77 6.65 -12.37 7.81
N LEU A 78 6.34 -12.47 6.53
CA LEU A 78 6.66 -13.67 5.76
C LEU A 78 8.18 -13.83 5.60
N ALA A 79 8.90 -12.73 5.40
CA ALA A 79 10.37 -12.77 5.35
C ALA A 79 10.94 -13.30 6.65
N TRP A 80 10.43 -12.82 7.78
CA TRP A 80 10.87 -13.30 9.08
C TRP A 80 10.60 -14.80 9.23
N VAL A 81 9.38 -15.25 8.91
CA VAL A 81 8.99 -16.64 9.07
C VAL A 81 9.78 -17.57 8.15
N VAL A 82 9.98 -17.16 6.88
CA VAL A 82 10.66 -18.00 5.89
C VAL A 82 12.17 -18.02 6.10
N PHE A 83 12.76 -16.87 6.43
CA PHE A 83 14.21 -16.70 6.44
C PHE A 83 14.82 -16.57 7.83
N HIS A 84 14.06 -16.67 8.90
CA HIS A 84 14.60 -16.44 10.24
C HIS A 84 15.70 -17.43 10.63
N LYS A 85 15.72 -18.62 10.03
CA LYS A 85 16.77 -19.59 10.25
C LYS A 85 18.03 -19.31 9.44
N GLN A 86 17.95 -18.42 8.46
CA GLN A 86 19.05 -18.00 7.62
C GLN A 86 19.52 -16.63 8.08
N ARG A 87 20.15 -16.61 9.25
CA ARG A 87 20.49 -15.36 9.93
C ARG A 87 21.22 -14.33 9.06
N PRO A 88 22.21 -14.70 8.23
CA PRO A 88 22.86 -13.68 7.39
C PRO A 88 21.88 -12.96 6.47
N LEU A 89 20.92 -13.68 5.92
CA LEU A 89 19.92 -13.09 5.04
C LEU A 89 18.98 -12.17 5.81
N VAL A 90 18.53 -12.60 6.99
CA VAL A 90 17.64 -11.81 7.83
C VAL A 90 18.34 -10.54 8.31
N ALA A 91 19.63 -10.64 8.65
CA ALA A 91 20.40 -9.49 9.10
C ALA A 91 20.57 -8.45 8.00
N ILE A 92 20.60 -8.88 6.73
CA ILE A 92 20.72 -7.97 5.59
C ILE A 92 19.37 -7.30 5.30
N VAL A 93 18.32 -8.05 5.43
CA VAL A 93 16.97 -7.53 5.18
C VAL A 93 16.47 -6.68 6.34
#